data_d49dc3c29e83a0d3a59d5f9110be0574
#
_entry.id   d49dc3c29e83a0d3a59d5f9110be0574
#
_cell.length_a   1.000
_cell.length_b   1.000
_cell.length_c   1.000
_cell.angle_alpha   90.00
_cell.angle_beta   90.00
_cell.angle_gamma   90.00
#
_symmetry.space_group_name_H-M   'P 1'
#
loop_
_entity.id
_entity.type
_entity.pdbx_description
1 polymer ?
#
loop_
_entity_poly.entity_id
_entity_poly.type
_entity_poly.pdbx_seq_one_letter_code
_entity_poly.pdbx_strand_id
1 'polypeptide(L)'
;MAELSLLAKPTCLAIVPWLLVFFIRRAFITLLGGAAWPLAARAQQLVPARRIGALVPHDESDPEAQIRVATFRQALHRLGWSDGRNIQIELRFTTTPDAATMRRLTNELLDLHPDLILTESTPPTAAMLQQTRSIPVVFVQVADPVGSGFVSSIPRPGGNATGFTNLAPSMSGKWLELLRDIAPSTARVAFLLNPATAPYAPIYLDTFKSAAAALKWRGSQGLCTTLPKLRALSPLWRAAV
;
A
#
# COMPACT_ATOMS: atom_id res chain seq x y z
N MET A 1 -74.17 -15.68 -82.33
CA MET A 1 -72.99 -14.82 -82.57
C MET A 1 -72.37 -14.57 -81.21
N ALA A 2 -71.42 -15.29 -80.83
CA ALA A 2 -69.97 -15.12 -80.71
C ALA A 2 -69.62 -13.87 -79.92
N GLU A 3 -69.01 -13.99 -78.76
CA GLU A 3 -67.56 -13.90 -78.61
C GLU A 3 -67.10 -14.31 -77.18
N LEU A 4 -66.07 -15.13 -77.16
CA LEU A 4 -65.29 -15.47 -76.00
C LEU A 4 -64.41 -14.30 -75.59
N SER A 5 -64.39 -13.93 -74.34
CA SER A 5 -63.36 -13.13 -73.77
C SER A 5 -62.58 -13.93 -72.75
N LEU A 6 -61.31 -14.19 -73.09
CA LEU A 6 -60.32 -14.88 -72.23
C LEU A 6 -59.94 -13.98 -71.06
N LEU A 7 -60.20 -14.46 -69.85
CA LEU A 7 -59.59 -13.91 -68.63
C LEU A 7 -58.20 -14.56 -68.39
N ALA A 8 -57.17 -13.85 -68.69
CA ALA A 8 -55.81 -14.22 -68.34
C ALA A 8 -55.61 -14.18 -66.81
N LYS A 9 -55.21 -15.28 -66.26
CA LYS A 9 -54.81 -15.39 -64.85
C LYS A 9 -53.47 -14.67 -64.64
N PRO A 10 -53.32 -13.83 -63.59
CA PRO A 10 -52.00 -13.24 -63.28
C PRO A 10 -51.08 -14.32 -62.76
N THR A 11 -49.94 -14.44 -63.39
CA THR A 11 -48.88 -15.38 -63.16
C THR A 11 -48.29 -15.22 -61.78
N CYS A 12 -48.18 -16.35 -61.08
CA CYS A 12 -47.57 -16.55 -59.73
C CYS A 12 -46.03 -16.24 -59.70
N LEU A 13 -45.50 -15.51 -60.66
CA LEU A 13 -44.05 -15.26 -60.83
C LEU A 13 -43.54 -14.01 -60.12
N ALA A 14 -44.40 -13.19 -59.54
CA ALA A 14 -43.99 -11.93 -58.87
C ALA A 14 -43.68 -12.05 -57.40
N ILE A 15 -43.91 -13.21 -56.76
CA ILE A 15 -43.72 -13.41 -55.33
C ILE A 15 -42.30 -13.96 -55.00
N VAL A 16 -41.67 -14.61 -55.96
CA VAL A 16 -40.33 -15.24 -55.78
C VAL A 16 -39.23 -14.22 -55.48
N PRO A 17 -39.14 -13.06 -56.14
CA PRO A 17 -38.05 -12.12 -55.87
C PRO A 17 -38.19 -11.47 -54.45
N TRP A 18 -39.40 -11.31 -53.93
CA TRP A 18 -39.63 -10.71 -52.60
C TRP A 18 -39.23 -11.67 -51.45
N LEU A 19 -39.49 -12.97 -51.62
CA LEU A 19 -39.07 -13.97 -50.66
C LEU A 19 -37.53 -14.15 -50.65
N LEU A 20 -36.89 -14.08 -51.82
CA LEU A 20 -35.44 -14.17 -51.92
C LEU A 20 -34.73 -12.99 -51.23
N VAL A 21 -35.24 -11.76 -51.44
CA VAL A 21 -34.71 -10.56 -50.77
C VAL A 21 -34.93 -10.60 -49.27
N PHE A 22 -36.03 -11.20 -48.80
CA PHE A 22 -36.32 -11.33 -47.38
C PHE A 22 -35.42 -12.34 -46.70
N PHE A 23 -35.09 -13.47 -47.35
CA PHE A 23 -34.15 -14.49 -46.88
C PHE A 23 -32.70 -13.98 -46.88
N ILE A 24 -32.30 -13.26 -47.92
CA ILE A 24 -30.95 -12.66 -48.02
C ILE A 24 -30.75 -11.60 -46.92
N ARG A 25 -31.74 -10.74 -46.64
CA ARG A 25 -31.68 -9.75 -45.57
C ARG A 25 -31.57 -10.43 -44.20
N ARG A 26 -32.31 -11.50 -43.91
CA ARG A 26 -32.22 -12.23 -42.64
C ARG A 26 -30.88 -12.93 -42.49
N ALA A 27 -30.37 -13.57 -43.54
CA ALA A 27 -29.06 -14.21 -43.53
C ALA A 27 -27.90 -13.20 -43.35
N PHE A 28 -28.05 -11.99 -43.93
CA PHE A 28 -27.04 -10.95 -43.78
C PHE A 28 -27.02 -10.35 -42.36
N ILE A 29 -28.18 -10.18 -41.73
CA ILE A 29 -28.29 -9.69 -40.33
C ILE A 29 -27.75 -10.74 -39.33
N THR A 30 -28.00 -12.04 -39.57
CA THR A 30 -27.46 -13.11 -38.73
C THR A 30 -25.96 -13.30 -38.90
N LEU A 31 -25.41 -13.12 -40.09
CA LEU A 31 -23.96 -13.18 -40.36
C LEU A 31 -23.22 -11.99 -39.76
N LEU A 32 -23.77 -10.78 -39.83
CA LEU A 32 -23.18 -9.58 -39.20
C LEU A 32 -23.33 -9.61 -37.69
N GLY A 33 -24.45 -10.11 -37.15
CA GLY A 33 -24.65 -10.26 -35.69
C GLY A 33 -23.75 -11.34 -35.08
N GLY A 34 -23.50 -12.43 -35.79
CA GLY A 34 -22.62 -13.51 -35.36
C GLY A 34 -21.13 -13.14 -35.40
N ALA A 35 -20.71 -12.26 -36.30
CA ALA A 35 -19.32 -11.82 -36.40
C ALA A 35 -18.94 -10.74 -35.34
N ALA A 36 -19.91 -10.01 -34.81
CA ALA A 36 -19.67 -8.99 -33.78
C ALA A 36 -19.52 -9.60 -32.37
N TRP A 37 -20.05 -10.80 -32.13
CA TRP A 37 -19.98 -11.44 -30.80
C TRP A 37 -18.55 -11.73 -30.31
N PRO A 38 -17.61 -12.27 -31.14
CA PRO A 38 -16.24 -12.48 -30.68
C PRO A 38 -15.43 -11.19 -30.48
N LEU A 39 -15.83 -10.08 -31.11
CA LEU A 39 -15.20 -8.78 -30.89
C LEU A 39 -15.62 -8.15 -29.56
N ALA A 40 -16.88 -8.31 -29.17
CA ALA A 40 -17.37 -7.87 -27.86
C ALA A 40 -16.76 -8.70 -26.70
N ALA A 41 -16.54 -10.02 -26.92
CA ALA A 41 -15.87 -10.87 -25.94
C ALA A 41 -14.36 -10.55 -25.81
N ARG A 42 -13.70 -10.05 -26.85
CA ARG A 42 -12.32 -9.55 -26.77
C ARG A 42 -12.18 -8.18 -26.12
N ALA A 43 -13.23 -7.36 -26.11
CA ALA A 43 -13.24 -6.08 -25.41
C ALA A 43 -13.27 -6.22 -23.89
N GLN A 44 -13.59 -7.39 -23.35
CA GLN A 44 -13.35 -7.78 -21.96
C GLN A 44 -11.96 -8.43 -21.79
N GLN A 45 -10.93 -7.88 -22.44
CA GLN A 45 -9.57 -8.19 -21.99
C GLN A 45 -9.48 -7.74 -20.55
N LEU A 46 -9.50 -8.71 -19.66
CA LEU A 46 -9.18 -8.53 -18.25
C LEU A 46 -7.87 -7.74 -18.21
N VAL A 47 -7.94 -6.47 -17.88
CA VAL A 47 -6.75 -5.71 -17.53
C VAL A 47 -6.09 -6.56 -16.45
N PRO A 48 -4.85 -7.02 -16.64
CA PRO A 48 -4.22 -7.89 -15.66
C PRO A 48 -4.30 -7.21 -14.31
N ALA A 49 -4.78 -7.95 -13.31
CA ALA A 49 -4.94 -7.41 -11.97
C ALA A 49 -3.60 -6.87 -11.50
N ARG A 50 -3.57 -5.61 -11.05
CA ARG A 50 -2.36 -5.01 -10.48
C ARG A 50 -2.00 -5.76 -9.21
N ARG A 51 -0.71 -5.94 -8.98
CA ARG A 51 -0.21 -6.63 -7.79
C ARG A 51 0.46 -5.66 -6.84
N ILE A 52 0.02 -5.65 -5.58
CA ILE A 52 0.64 -4.90 -4.49
C ILE A 52 1.26 -5.90 -3.52
N GLY A 53 2.57 -5.80 -3.31
CA GLY A 53 3.23 -6.47 -2.20
C GLY A 53 3.21 -5.58 -0.97
N ALA A 54 2.94 -6.12 0.22
CA ALA A 54 2.99 -5.34 1.45
C ALA A 54 3.78 -6.07 2.54
N LEU A 55 4.72 -5.36 3.17
CA LEU A 55 5.54 -5.86 4.27
C LEU A 55 5.18 -5.14 5.57
N VAL A 56 4.57 -5.90 6.50
CA VAL A 56 3.96 -5.42 7.73
C VAL A 56 4.78 -5.92 8.93
N PRO A 57 5.34 -5.03 9.79
CA PRO A 57 6.21 -5.41 10.89
C PRO A 57 5.43 -5.78 12.16
N HIS A 58 4.42 -6.59 12.03
CA HIS A 58 3.55 -7.07 13.11
C HIS A 58 3.30 -8.57 12.96
N ASP A 59 2.76 -9.20 14.01
CA ASP A 59 2.20 -10.53 13.90
C ASP A 59 0.92 -10.50 13.05
N GLU A 60 0.69 -11.54 12.25
CA GLU A 60 -0.52 -11.62 11.44
C GLU A 60 -1.78 -11.65 12.29
N SER A 61 -1.71 -12.21 13.50
CA SER A 61 -2.82 -12.26 14.45
C SER A 61 -3.02 -10.97 15.26
N ASP A 62 -2.12 -9.98 15.11
CA ASP A 62 -2.23 -8.70 15.83
C ASP A 62 -3.51 -7.94 15.41
N PRO A 63 -4.44 -7.66 16.34
CA PRO A 63 -5.69 -6.99 16.01
C PRO A 63 -5.48 -5.60 15.39
N GLU A 64 -4.44 -4.86 15.80
CA GLU A 64 -4.15 -3.54 15.25
C GLU A 64 -3.64 -3.65 13.81
N ALA A 65 -2.76 -4.61 13.53
CA ALA A 65 -2.32 -4.89 12.16
C ALA A 65 -3.50 -5.28 11.25
N GLN A 66 -4.42 -6.12 11.74
CA GLN A 66 -5.61 -6.50 11.00
C GLN A 66 -6.53 -5.30 10.71
N ILE A 67 -6.73 -4.40 11.68
CA ILE A 67 -7.51 -3.17 11.48
C ILE A 67 -6.86 -2.28 10.41
N ARG A 68 -5.54 -2.13 10.41
CA ARG A 68 -4.79 -1.33 9.42
C ARG A 68 -4.94 -1.93 8.02
N VAL A 69 -4.75 -3.24 7.88
CA VAL A 69 -4.92 -3.96 6.60
C VAL A 69 -6.36 -3.86 6.09
N ALA A 70 -7.35 -4.05 6.97
CA ALA A 70 -8.75 -3.91 6.60
C ALA A 70 -9.09 -2.48 6.14
N THR A 71 -8.57 -1.46 6.85
CA THR A 71 -8.74 -0.05 6.50
C THR A 71 -8.11 0.27 5.14
N PHE A 72 -6.92 -0.27 4.87
CA PHE A 72 -6.24 -0.12 3.59
C PHE A 72 -7.06 -0.74 2.44
N ARG A 73 -7.52 -1.99 2.60
CA ARG A 73 -8.40 -2.66 1.62
C ARG A 73 -9.69 -1.88 1.39
N GLN A 74 -10.31 -1.38 2.45
CA GLN A 74 -11.53 -0.59 2.35
C GLN A 74 -11.30 0.75 1.62
N ALA A 75 -10.18 1.42 1.87
CA ALA A 75 -9.82 2.65 1.17
C ALA A 75 -9.62 2.40 -0.33
N LEU A 76 -8.91 1.35 -0.70
CA LEU A 76 -8.75 0.92 -2.09
C LEU A 76 -10.09 0.59 -2.75
N HIS A 77 -10.97 -0.13 -2.05
CA HIS A 77 -12.31 -0.46 -2.55
C HIS A 77 -13.13 0.79 -2.86
N ARG A 78 -13.09 1.82 -2.01
CA ARG A 78 -13.76 3.11 -2.26
C ARG A 78 -13.21 3.84 -3.50
N LEU A 79 -11.96 3.56 -3.86
CA LEU A 79 -11.31 4.08 -5.06
C LEU A 79 -11.52 3.20 -6.30
N GLY A 80 -12.35 2.14 -6.20
CA GLY A 80 -12.65 1.23 -7.30
C GLY A 80 -11.72 0.03 -7.43
N TRP A 81 -10.76 -0.12 -6.51
CA TRP A 81 -9.85 -1.27 -6.46
C TRP A 81 -10.38 -2.34 -5.52
N SER A 82 -10.57 -3.56 -6.02
CA SER A 82 -11.07 -4.69 -5.23
C SER A 82 -10.10 -5.85 -5.29
N ASP A 83 -9.64 -6.30 -4.12
CA ASP A 83 -8.73 -7.43 -3.97
C ASP A 83 -9.37 -8.70 -4.55
N GLY A 84 -8.61 -9.47 -5.33
CA GLY A 84 -9.08 -10.64 -6.06
C GLY A 84 -9.84 -10.33 -7.37
N ARG A 85 -10.13 -9.06 -7.72
CA ARG A 85 -10.83 -8.68 -8.94
C ARG A 85 -9.97 -7.90 -9.93
N ASN A 86 -9.51 -6.71 -9.58
CA ASN A 86 -8.66 -5.84 -10.41
C ASN A 86 -7.35 -5.45 -9.73
N ILE A 87 -7.16 -5.87 -8.48
CA ILE A 87 -5.94 -5.77 -7.70
C ILE A 87 -5.73 -7.10 -6.95
N GLN A 88 -4.48 -7.46 -6.69
CA GLN A 88 -4.07 -8.59 -5.85
C GLN A 88 -3.14 -8.06 -4.77
N ILE A 89 -3.46 -8.28 -3.50
CA ILE A 89 -2.71 -7.78 -2.36
C ILE A 89 -2.01 -8.96 -1.67
N GLU A 90 -0.68 -8.98 -1.75
CA GLU A 90 0.20 -9.99 -1.17
C GLU A 90 0.82 -9.45 0.11
N LEU A 91 0.43 -10.00 1.25
CA LEU A 91 0.91 -9.56 2.56
C LEU A 91 2.04 -10.47 3.07
N ARG A 92 3.05 -9.88 3.70
CA ARG A 92 4.04 -10.59 4.51
C ARG A 92 4.11 -9.90 5.87
N PHE A 93 4.02 -10.71 6.91
CA PHE A 93 4.06 -10.26 8.30
C PHE A 93 5.34 -10.72 8.97
N THR A 94 5.87 -9.93 9.90
CA THR A 94 6.99 -10.33 10.74
C THR A 94 7.10 -9.45 11.98
N THR A 95 7.34 -10.07 13.12
CA THR A 95 7.71 -9.37 14.36
C THR A 95 9.22 -9.27 14.54
N THR A 96 9.98 -9.92 13.67
CA THR A 96 11.43 -10.06 13.80
C THR A 96 12.13 -9.06 12.87
N PRO A 97 12.79 -8.03 13.40
CA PRO A 97 13.44 -6.99 12.61
C PRO A 97 14.85 -7.39 12.13
N ASP A 98 15.24 -8.68 12.22
CA ASP A 98 16.56 -9.13 11.79
C ASP A 98 16.72 -9.06 10.26
N ALA A 99 17.97 -8.79 9.84
CA ALA A 99 18.29 -8.56 8.43
C ALA A 99 18.05 -9.78 7.53
N ALA A 100 18.16 -10.99 8.05
CA ALA A 100 17.98 -12.22 7.27
C ALA A 100 16.49 -12.44 6.96
N THR A 101 15.63 -12.33 7.95
CA THR A 101 14.16 -12.41 7.80
C THR A 101 13.65 -11.31 6.88
N MET A 102 14.09 -10.06 7.08
CA MET A 102 13.68 -8.94 6.23
C MET A 102 14.09 -9.18 4.78
N ARG A 103 15.30 -9.63 4.51
CA ARG A 103 15.78 -9.95 3.16
C ARG A 103 14.95 -11.06 2.51
N ARG A 104 14.69 -12.14 3.24
CA ARG A 104 13.87 -13.26 2.74
C ARG A 104 12.48 -12.79 2.33
N LEU A 105 11.77 -12.10 3.23
CA LEU A 105 10.40 -11.61 2.96
C LEU A 105 10.36 -10.57 1.82
N THR A 106 11.38 -9.73 1.74
CA THR A 106 11.54 -8.78 0.64
C THR A 106 11.69 -9.51 -0.70
N ASN A 107 12.55 -10.53 -0.77
CA ASN A 107 12.74 -11.31 -1.98
C ASN A 107 11.46 -12.08 -2.36
N GLU A 108 10.78 -12.70 -1.41
CA GLU A 108 9.49 -13.36 -1.65
C GLU A 108 8.46 -12.41 -2.30
N LEU A 109 8.39 -11.16 -1.85
CA LEU A 109 7.50 -10.17 -2.44
C LEU A 109 7.95 -9.75 -3.84
N LEU A 110 9.25 -9.56 -4.06
CA LEU A 110 9.81 -9.16 -5.35
C LEU A 110 9.67 -10.26 -6.41
N ASP A 111 9.81 -11.53 -6.02
CA ASP A 111 9.63 -12.69 -6.91
C ASP A 111 8.19 -12.80 -7.46
N LEU A 112 7.22 -12.20 -6.79
CA LEU A 112 5.85 -12.08 -7.28
C LEU A 112 5.67 -11.02 -8.37
N HIS A 113 6.71 -10.27 -8.72
CA HIS A 113 6.71 -9.20 -9.70
C HIS A 113 5.60 -8.16 -9.46
N PRO A 114 5.59 -7.52 -8.28
CA PRO A 114 4.55 -6.55 -7.94
C PRO A 114 4.69 -5.26 -8.74
N ASP A 115 3.55 -4.63 -9.05
CA ASP A 115 3.50 -3.30 -9.66
C ASP A 115 3.84 -2.19 -8.65
N LEU A 116 3.64 -2.47 -7.35
CA LEU A 116 3.88 -1.54 -6.25
C LEU A 116 4.14 -2.32 -4.96
N ILE A 117 5.02 -1.78 -4.12
CA ILE A 117 5.27 -2.27 -2.77
C ILE A 117 4.78 -1.24 -1.74
N LEU A 118 4.06 -1.72 -0.73
CA LEU A 118 3.76 -0.99 0.49
C LEU A 118 4.65 -1.49 1.62
N THR A 119 5.31 -0.58 2.33
CA THR A 119 6.10 -0.93 3.51
C THR A 119 5.63 -0.12 4.72
N GLU A 120 5.56 -0.76 5.88
CA GLU A 120 5.26 -0.09 7.13
C GLU A 120 6.50 -0.04 8.01
N SER A 121 6.83 1.13 8.56
CA SER A 121 7.98 1.44 9.41
C SER A 121 9.35 1.45 8.71
N THR A 122 10.37 1.93 9.44
CA THR A 122 11.72 2.17 8.89
C THR A 122 12.47 0.88 8.50
N PRO A 123 12.51 -0.20 9.31
CA PRO A 123 13.28 -1.40 8.95
C PRO A 123 12.78 -2.10 7.68
N PRO A 124 11.48 -2.39 7.47
CA PRO A 124 10.99 -2.95 6.23
C PRO A 124 11.25 -2.07 5.01
N THR A 125 11.11 -0.75 5.16
CA THR A 125 11.40 0.20 4.08
C THR A 125 12.87 0.17 3.69
N ALA A 126 13.78 0.17 4.66
CA ALA A 126 15.20 0.07 4.42
C ALA A 126 15.58 -1.23 3.68
N ALA A 127 15.03 -2.38 4.14
CA ALA A 127 15.28 -3.67 3.52
C ALA A 127 14.79 -3.70 2.06
N MET A 128 13.59 -3.18 1.80
CA MET A 128 13.02 -3.13 0.46
C MET A 128 13.85 -2.24 -0.48
N LEU A 129 14.23 -1.06 -0.06
CA LEU A 129 15.00 -0.12 -0.87
C LEU A 129 16.45 -0.56 -1.14
N GLN A 130 16.98 -1.52 -0.38
CA GLN A 130 18.25 -2.18 -0.69
C GLN A 130 18.12 -3.19 -1.85
N GLN A 131 16.94 -3.77 -2.09
CA GLN A 131 16.72 -4.82 -3.06
C GLN A 131 16.13 -4.32 -4.39
N THR A 132 15.42 -3.19 -4.40
CA THR A 132 14.83 -2.65 -5.63
C THR A 132 15.05 -1.15 -5.76
N ARG A 133 15.29 -0.71 -7.01
CA ARG A 133 15.37 0.70 -7.42
C ARG A 133 14.37 1.06 -8.51
N SER A 134 13.64 0.07 -9.02
CA SER A 134 12.70 0.23 -10.14
C SER A 134 11.24 0.10 -9.73
N ILE A 135 10.93 -0.84 -8.81
CA ILE A 135 9.55 -1.02 -8.36
C ILE A 135 9.19 0.14 -7.43
N PRO A 136 8.05 0.82 -7.65
CA PRO A 136 7.58 1.88 -6.76
C PRO A 136 7.35 1.36 -5.34
N VAL A 137 7.89 2.07 -4.35
CA VAL A 137 7.73 1.76 -2.92
C VAL A 137 6.98 2.90 -2.25
N VAL A 138 5.82 2.59 -1.68
CA VAL A 138 5.08 3.51 -0.83
C VAL A 138 5.32 3.11 0.62
N PHE A 139 5.92 3.98 1.38
CA PHE A 139 6.15 3.74 2.81
C PHE A 139 5.13 4.48 3.68
N VAL A 140 4.78 3.86 4.80
CA VAL A 140 3.95 4.48 5.85
C VAL A 140 4.63 4.31 7.21
N GLN A 141 4.36 5.22 8.13
CA GLN A 141 4.90 5.20 9.50
C GLN A 141 6.44 5.15 9.56
N VAL A 142 7.11 5.72 8.58
CA VAL A 142 8.57 5.86 8.59
C VAL A 142 8.96 7.10 9.38
N ALA A 143 9.87 6.94 10.32
CA ALA A 143 10.49 8.05 11.01
C ALA A 143 11.66 8.57 10.18
N ASP A 144 11.69 9.89 9.95
CA ASP A 144 12.77 10.60 9.26
C ASP A 144 13.23 9.92 7.93
N PRO A 145 12.39 9.85 6.91
CA PRO A 145 12.76 9.21 5.64
C PRO A 145 13.85 9.96 4.86
N VAL A 146 14.05 11.25 5.14
CA VAL A 146 15.14 12.06 4.55
C VAL A 146 16.46 11.74 5.24
N GLY A 147 16.51 11.78 6.57
CA GLY A 147 17.74 11.43 7.32
C GLY A 147 18.12 9.95 7.17
N SER A 148 17.14 9.07 6.90
CA SER A 148 17.37 7.66 6.55
C SER A 148 17.86 7.47 5.11
N GLY A 149 17.89 8.51 4.27
CA GLY A 149 18.31 8.44 2.88
C GLY A 149 17.33 7.73 1.95
N PHE A 150 16.08 7.58 2.34
CA PHE A 150 15.04 6.93 1.50
C PHE A 150 14.53 7.86 0.42
N VAL A 151 14.45 9.14 0.72
CA VAL A 151 14.02 10.21 -0.20
C VAL A 151 14.91 11.44 -0.05
N SER A 152 15.05 12.21 -1.13
CA SER A 152 15.83 13.44 -1.10
C SER A 152 15.15 14.55 -0.29
N SER A 153 13.83 14.62 -0.39
CA SER A 153 12.96 15.48 0.43
C SER A 153 11.53 14.96 0.38
N ILE A 154 10.67 15.37 1.32
CA ILE A 154 9.25 14.96 1.32
C ILE A 154 8.51 15.45 0.07
N PRO A 155 8.61 16.73 -0.36
CA PRO A 155 7.88 17.19 -1.54
C PRO A 155 8.49 16.71 -2.87
N ARG A 156 9.77 16.28 -2.88
CA ARG A 156 10.47 15.78 -4.07
C ARG A 156 11.33 14.57 -3.71
N PRO A 157 10.72 13.38 -3.65
CA PRO A 157 11.41 12.16 -3.20
C PRO A 157 12.65 11.79 -4.02
N GLY A 158 12.63 11.99 -5.33
CA GLY A 158 13.80 11.85 -6.21
C GLY A 158 14.19 10.44 -6.63
N GLY A 159 13.51 9.41 -6.11
CA GLY A 159 13.75 7.99 -6.40
C GLY A 159 12.46 7.21 -6.62
N ASN A 160 12.52 5.88 -6.43
CA ASN A 160 11.36 4.99 -6.53
C ASN A 160 10.55 4.91 -5.23
N ALA A 161 10.91 5.66 -4.18
CA ALA A 161 10.22 5.66 -2.90
C ALA A 161 9.45 6.96 -2.67
N THR A 162 8.25 6.84 -2.12
CA THR A 162 7.44 7.95 -1.60
C THR A 162 6.60 7.47 -0.43
N GLY A 163 6.01 8.36 0.36
CA GLY A 163 5.15 7.91 1.45
C GLY A 163 4.89 8.94 2.53
N PHE A 164 4.54 8.44 3.70
CA PHE A 164 4.08 9.23 4.82
C PHE A 164 4.95 8.99 6.07
N THR A 165 5.46 10.07 6.64
CA THR A 165 6.15 10.04 7.93
C THR A 165 5.15 10.20 9.07
N ASN A 166 5.44 9.55 10.19
CA ASN A 166 4.66 9.70 11.41
C ASN A 166 5.32 10.63 12.45
N LEU A 167 6.64 10.74 12.39
CA LEU A 167 7.42 11.49 13.38
C LEU A 167 8.52 12.31 12.70
N ALA A 168 8.71 13.54 13.15
CA ALA A 168 9.86 14.37 12.82
C ALA A 168 10.82 14.46 14.02
N PRO A 169 12.15 14.56 13.81
CA PRO A 169 13.13 14.67 14.92
C PRO A 169 12.83 15.78 15.91
N SER A 170 12.28 16.92 15.44
CA SER A 170 11.86 18.06 16.29
C SER A 170 10.79 17.72 17.32
N MET A 171 10.05 16.62 17.14
CA MET A 171 9.03 16.19 18.10
C MET A 171 9.61 15.83 19.46
N SER A 172 10.87 15.34 19.52
CA SER A 172 11.50 15.02 20.80
C SER A 172 11.65 16.23 21.72
N GLY A 173 11.90 17.42 21.17
CA GLY A 173 11.86 18.67 21.92
C GLY A 173 10.46 19.03 22.43
N LYS A 174 9.44 18.85 21.58
CA LYS A 174 8.04 19.10 21.96
C LYS A 174 7.56 18.20 23.10
N TRP A 175 7.98 16.92 23.09
CA TRP A 175 7.65 16.01 24.18
C TRP A 175 8.21 16.50 25.53
N LEU A 176 9.41 17.09 25.54
CA LEU A 176 10.00 17.67 26.75
C LEU A 176 9.28 18.92 27.19
N GLU A 177 8.88 19.81 26.29
CA GLU A 177 8.07 20.98 26.58
C GLU A 177 6.76 20.58 27.24
N LEU A 178 6.02 19.63 26.65
CA LEU A 178 4.77 19.08 27.19
C LEU A 178 4.98 18.44 28.58
N LEU A 179 6.07 17.66 28.72
CA LEU A 179 6.38 17.02 30.00
C LEU A 179 6.64 18.06 31.11
N ARG A 180 7.31 19.17 30.80
CA ARG A 180 7.52 20.28 31.74
C ARG A 180 6.20 20.89 32.18
N ASP A 181 5.26 21.06 31.25
CA ASP A 181 3.96 21.67 31.57
C ASP A 181 3.09 20.74 32.43
N ILE A 182 3.18 19.43 32.24
CA ILE A 182 2.44 18.42 32.99
C ILE A 182 3.11 18.13 34.35
N ALA A 183 4.45 18.10 34.40
CA ALA A 183 5.23 17.72 35.58
C ALA A 183 6.41 18.67 35.78
N PRO A 184 6.16 19.91 36.22
CA PRO A 184 7.17 20.99 36.32
C PRO A 184 8.28 20.70 37.31
N SER A 185 8.05 19.83 38.31
CA SER A 185 9.05 19.40 39.29
C SER A 185 10.03 18.35 38.79
N THR A 186 9.86 17.84 37.55
CA THR A 186 10.73 16.84 36.97
C THR A 186 12.13 17.39 36.74
N ALA A 187 13.14 16.70 37.28
CA ALA A 187 14.56 17.07 37.13
C ALA A 187 15.34 16.13 36.17
N ARG A 188 14.81 14.94 35.96
CA ARG A 188 15.48 13.90 35.14
C ARG A 188 14.51 13.29 34.15
N VAL A 189 14.94 13.09 32.91
CA VAL A 189 14.14 12.51 31.82
C VAL A 189 14.96 11.44 31.10
N ALA A 190 14.35 10.33 30.77
CA ALA A 190 14.98 9.30 29.97
C ALA A 190 14.24 9.06 28.67
N PHE A 191 14.98 8.95 27.58
CA PHE A 191 14.49 8.56 26.26
C PHE A 191 14.70 7.06 26.08
N LEU A 192 13.61 6.29 26.04
CA LEU A 192 13.67 4.83 25.85
C LEU A 192 13.55 4.50 24.36
N LEU A 193 14.43 3.64 23.87
CA LEU A 193 14.43 3.17 22.49
C LEU A 193 14.89 1.73 22.36
N ASN A 194 14.44 1.07 21.30
CA ASN A 194 14.96 -0.19 20.86
C ASN A 194 15.80 0.04 19.58
N PRO A 195 17.14 -0.13 19.63
CA PRO A 195 17.99 0.16 18.49
C PRO A 195 17.72 -0.73 17.26
N ALA A 196 17.18 -1.94 17.47
CA ALA A 196 16.84 -2.85 16.38
C ALA A 196 15.63 -2.35 15.54
N THR A 197 14.69 -1.64 16.16
CA THR A 197 13.49 -1.11 15.49
C THR A 197 13.55 0.40 15.24
N ALA A 198 14.51 1.09 15.83
CA ALA A 198 14.68 2.54 15.74
C ALA A 198 16.09 2.94 15.26
N PRO A 199 16.49 2.59 14.03
CA PRO A 199 17.80 2.97 13.47
C PRO A 199 17.98 4.49 13.33
N TYR A 200 16.89 5.24 13.33
CA TYR A 200 16.82 6.71 13.30
C TYR A 200 17.04 7.38 14.67
N ALA A 201 17.14 6.60 15.75
CA ALA A 201 17.21 7.12 17.12
C ALA A 201 18.34 8.15 17.38
N PRO A 202 19.53 8.08 16.77
CA PRO A 202 20.58 9.07 17.01
C PRO A 202 20.11 10.50 16.76
N ILE A 203 19.37 10.76 15.66
CA ILE A 203 18.88 12.09 15.30
C ILE A 203 17.88 12.62 16.35
N TYR A 204 16.99 11.76 16.83
CA TYR A 204 16.03 12.10 17.90
C TYR A 204 16.71 12.34 19.23
N LEU A 205 17.74 11.56 19.56
CA LEU A 205 18.52 11.71 20.77
C LEU A 205 19.29 13.03 20.83
N ASP A 206 19.82 13.49 19.70
CA ASP A 206 20.55 14.76 19.65
C ASP A 206 19.59 15.95 19.89
N THR A 207 18.42 15.90 19.25
CA THR A 207 17.36 16.90 19.48
C THR A 207 16.84 16.84 20.94
N PHE A 208 16.63 15.64 21.47
CA PHE A 208 16.23 15.43 22.86
C PHE A 208 17.24 15.99 23.84
N LYS A 209 18.54 15.69 23.69
CA LYS A 209 19.60 16.19 24.55
C LYS A 209 19.70 17.71 24.51
N SER A 210 19.61 18.30 23.32
CA SER A 210 19.64 19.75 23.16
C SER A 210 18.47 20.43 23.86
N ALA A 211 17.25 19.88 23.70
CA ALA A 211 16.07 20.42 24.35
C ALA A 211 16.11 20.20 25.87
N ALA A 212 16.57 19.03 26.35
CA ALA A 212 16.74 18.78 27.79
C ALA A 212 17.72 19.76 28.43
N ALA A 213 18.84 20.05 27.76
CA ALA A 213 19.81 21.03 28.24
C ALA A 213 19.21 22.45 28.33
N ALA A 214 18.43 22.87 27.32
CA ALA A 214 17.73 24.15 27.33
C ALA A 214 16.72 24.27 28.49
N LEU A 215 16.10 23.17 28.88
CA LEU A 215 15.17 23.08 30.02
C LEU A 215 15.89 22.87 31.35
N LYS A 216 17.23 22.80 31.37
CA LYS A 216 18.06 22.50 32.55
C LYS A 216 17.77 21.12 33.17
N TRP A 217 17.27 20.19 32.39
CA TRP A 217 17.02 18.83 32.82
C TRP A 217 18.23 17.93 32.55
N ARG A 218 18.40 16.90 33.39
CA ARG A 218 19.37 15.82 33.14
C ARG A 218 18.74 14.81 32.20
N GLY A 219 19.06 14.92 30.93
CA GLY A 219 18.64 13.95 29.88
C GLY A 219 19.50 12.70 29.91
N SER A 220 18.89 11.54 29.87
CA SER A 220 19.57 10.25 29.71
C SER A 220 18.88 9.40 28.66
N GLN A 221 19.61 8.43 28.07
CA GLN A 221 19.01 7.43 27.18
C GLN A 221 18.96 6.09 27.88
N GLY A 222 17.87 5.34 27.67
CA GLY A 222 17.71 3.97 28.09
C GLY A 222 17.54 3.06 26.88
N LEU A 223 18.36 2.00 26.77
CA LEU A 223 18.21 0.99 25.73
C LEU A 223 17.26 -0.10 26.23
N CYS A 224 16.11 -0.24 25.56
CA CYS A 224 15.11 -1.25 25.87
C CYS A 224 14.88 -2.13 24.66
N THR A 225 15.39 -3.37 24.70
CA THR A 225 15.17 -4.37 23.64
C THR A 225 14.13 -5.42 24.03
N THR A 226 13.82 -5.54 25.33
CA THR A 226 12.88 -6.55 25.86
C THR A 226 12.24 -6.08 27.14
N LEU A 227 11.06 -6.62 27.52
CA LEU A 227 10.39 -6.33 28.78
C LEU A 227 11.24 -6.54 30.04
N PRO A 228 12.10 -7.60 30.15
CA PRO A 228 13.02 -7.73 31.30
C PRO A 228 13.99 -6.56 31.43
N LYS A 229 14.53 -6.03 30.31
CA LYS A 229 15.41 -4.86 30.34
C LYS A 229 14.66 -3.59 30.77
N LEU A 230 13.41 -3.44 30.36
CA LEU A 230 12.56 -2.34 30.85
C LEU A 230 12.38 -2.42 32.36
N ARG A 231 12.10 -3.60 32.92
CA ARG A 231 11.99 -3.83 34.35
C ARG A 231 13.32 -3.54 35.09
N ALA A 232 14.45 -3.88 34.51
CA ALA A 232 15.76 -3.58 35.09
C ALA A 232 16.07 -2.09 35.16
N LEU A 233 15.47 -1.26 34.30
CA LEU A 233 15.58 0.19 34.36
C LEU A 233 14.66 0.81 35.43
N SER A 234 13.66 0.09 35.94
CA SER A 234 12.68 0.59 36.89
C SER A 234 13.28 1.16 38.23
N PRO A 235 14.38 0.60 38.81
CA PRO A 235 15.00 1.19 40.00
C PRO A 235 15.59 2.58 39.76
N LEU A 236 16.08 2.84 38.52
CA LEU A 236 16.59 4.17 38.16
C LEU A 236 15.52 5.25 38.19
N TRP A 237 14.25 4.85 38.03
CA TRP A 237 13.10 5.72 38.03
C TRP A 237 12.58 5.98 39.47
N ARG A 238 12.60 4.93 40.33
CA ARG A 238 12.18 5.05 41.75
C ARG A 238 13.11 5.94 42.57
N ALA A 239 14.38 6.00 42.19
CA ALA A 239 15.36 6.89 42.85
C ALA A 239 15.27 8.35 42.35
N ALA A 240 14.28 8.67 41.52
CA ALA A 240 14.13 9.94 40.81
C ALA A 240 12.91 10.74 41.25
N VAL A 241 12.07 10.16 42.14
CA VAL A 241 10.90 10.82 42.75
C VAL A 241 11.27 11.36 44.14
#